data_ae87c42b0c9ecbb902b484613acedf92
#
_entry.id   ae87c42b0c9ecbb902b484613acedf92
#
_cell.length_a   1.000
_cell.length_b   1.000
_cell.length_c   1.000
_cell.angle_alpha   90.00
_cell.angle_beta   90.00
_cell.angle_gamma   90.00
#
_symmetry.space_group_name_H-M   'P 1'
#
loop_
_entity.id
_entity.type
_entity.pdbx_description
1 polymer ?
#
loop_
_entity_poly.entity_id
_entity_poly.type
_entity_poly.pdbx_seq_one_letter_code
_entity_poly.pdbx_strand_id
1 'polypeptide(L)'
;MMKKLLLLAFIAVACEAMAQDAQCVPERAAMVETIRAYARIEANVLGPRSVSEHVLEAMGQTDRHRFVPGRSCSVAYMDGPVLIGQGQTISQPFIVALMTDLAAAKFDDTVLEVGTGSGYQAAVLARLVRKVCTVEIIPPLAEAAASVLKELGYDNVSVKIGDGYEG
;
A
#
# COMPACT_ATOMS: atom_id res chain seq x y z
N MET A 1 2.11 16.13 -36.40
CA MET A 1 1.67 17.03 -35.31
C MET A 1 1.07 16.29 -34.14
N MET A 2 0.16 15.35 -34.33
CA MET A 2 -0.53 14.55 -33.30
C MET A 2 0.39 13.76 -32.35
N LYS A 3 1.46 13.09 -32.84
CA LYS A 3 2.40 12.33 -32.02
C LYS A 3 3.22 13.21 -31.02
N LYS A 4 3.55 14.45 -31.40
CA LYS A 4 4.24 15.40 -30.52
C LYS A 4 3.31 15.93 -29.42
N LEU A 5 2.03 16.11 -29.71
CA LEU A 5 1.04 16.58 -28.75
C LEU A 5 0.75 15.50 -27.69
N LEU A 6 0.65 14.22 -28.11
CA LEU A 6 0.51 13.08 -27.19
C LEU A 6 1.73 12.91 -26.27
N LEU A 7 2.93 13.09 -26.81
CA LEU A 7 4.16 12.97 -26.01
C LEU A 7 4.26 14.09 -24.96
N LEU A 8 3.90 15.32 -25.31
CA LEU A 8 3.88 16.45 -24.38
C LEU A 8 2.83 16.27 -23.28
N ALA A 9 1.64 15.75 -23.61
CA ALA A 9 0.60 15.42 -22.63
C ALA A 9 1.06 14.33 -21.66
N PHE A 10 1.74 13.30 -22.16
CA PHE A 10 2.28 12.21 -21.32
C PHE A 10 3.37 12.69 -20.37
N ILE A 11 4.26 13.57 -20.84
CA ILE A 11 5.31 14.19 -20.00
C ILE A 11 4.69 15.08 -18.91
N ALA A 12 3.65 15.86 -19.24
CA ALA A 12 2.97 16.72 -18.28
C ALA A 12 2.31 15.90 -17.16
N VAL A 13 1.58 14.83 -17.50
CA VAL A 13 0.92 13.93 -16.52
C VAL A 13 1.96 13.24 -15.63
N ALA A 14 3.07 12.78 -16.20
CA ALA A 14 4.15 12.16 -15.42
C ALA A 14 4.82 13.18 -14.47
N CYS A 15 5.00 14.41 -14.90
CA CYS A 15 5.58 15.49 -14.09
C CYS A 15 4.65 15.88 -12.92
N GLU A 16 3.33 15.92 -13.13
CA GLU A 16 2.35 16.19 -12.09
C GLU A 16 2.31 15.05 -11.05
N ALA A 17 2.34 13.79 -11.48
CA ALA A 17 2.40 12.63 -10.59
C ALA A 17 3.66 12.66 -9.72
N MET A 18 4.83 12.90 -10.31
CA MET A 18 6.10 13.02 -9.56
C MET A 18 6.09 14.21 -8.58
N ALA A 19 5.48 15.33 -8.94
CA ALA A 19 5.32 16.47 -8.05
C ALA A 19 4.40 16.16 -6.87
N GLN A 20 3.33 15.40 -7.09
CA GLN A 20 2.41 14.96 -6.04
C GLN A 20 3.07 13.95 -5.10
N ASP A 21 3.83 13.00 -5.63
CA ASP A 21 4.60 12.03 -4.84
C ASP A 21 5.61 12.75 -3.93
N ALA A 22 6.32 13.74 -4.46
CA ALA A 22 7.25 14.59 -3.70
C ALA A 22 6.55 15.40 -2.60
N GLN A 23 5.34 15.89 -2.87
CA GLN A 23 4.56 16.68 -1.92
C GLN A 23 4.14 15.88 -0.69
N CYS A 24 3.95 14.56 -0.79
CA CYS A 24 3.50 13.69 0.31
C CYS A 24 4.65 13.10 1.14
N VAL A 25 5.90 13.41 0.84
CA VAL A 25 7.07 12.87 1.57
C VAL A 25 7.04 13.20 3.06
N PRO A 26 6.73 14.43 3.51
CA PRO A 26 6.69 14.75 4.94
C PRO A 26 5.63 13.93 5.70
N GLU A 27 4.43 13.80 5.15
CA GLU A 27 3.33 13.06 5.77
C GLU A 27 3.63 11.56 5.82
N ARG A 28 4.27 11.02 4.78
CA ARG A 28 4.73 9.63 4.78
C ARG A 28 5.78 9.38 5.85
N ALA A 29 6.75 10.27 6.01
CA ALA A 29 7.75 10.18 7.07
C ALA A 29 7.10 10.25 8.46
N ALA A 30 6.16 11.18 8.66
CA ALA A 30 5.42 11.32 9.91
C ALA A 30 4.59 10.07 10.23
N MET A 31 3.97 9.43 9.23
CA MET A 31 3.26 8.16 9.37
C MET A 31 4.20 7.06 9.91
N VAL A 32 5.39 6.92 9.35
CA VAL A 32 6.38 5.91 9.80
C VAL A 32 6.78 6.15 11.26
N GLU A 33 7.02 7.41 11.65
CA GLU A 33 7.33 7.73 13.05
C GLU A 33 6.15 7.48 14.00
N THR A 34 4.92 7.70 13.54
CA THR A 34 3.70 7.35 14.30
C THR A 34 3.62 5.83 14.52
N ILE A 35 3.84 5.03 13.48
CA ILE A 35 3.87 3.56 13.57
C ILE A 35 4.95 3.13 14.58
N ARG A 36 6.15 3.72 14.50
CA ARG A 36 7.24 3.44 15.42
C ARG A 36 6.89 3.76 16.87
N ALA A 37 6.20 4.88 17.11
CA ALA A 37 5.74 5.27 18.44
C ALA A 37 4.71 4.28 19.01
N TYR A 38 3.71 3.87 18.22
CA TYR A 38 2.72 2.87 18.63
C TYR A 38 3.37 1.51 18.91
N ALA A 39 4.29 1.05 18.05
CA ALA A 39 5.00 -0.20 18.26
C ALA A 39 5.75 -0.23 19.61
N ARG A 40 6.31 0.90 20.06
CA ARG A 40 6.96 1.03 21.37
C ARG A 40 5.95 0.96 22.53
N ILE A 41 4.78 1.58 22.38
CA ILE A 41 3.73 1.57 23.41
C ILE A 41 3.17 0.14 23.54
N GLU A 42 2.82 -0.50 22.43
CA GLU A 42 2.29 -1.85 22.40
C GLU A 42 3.28 -2.89 22.88
N ALA A 43 4.59 -2.69 22.69
CA ALA A 43 5.63 -3.57 23.24
C ALA A 43 5.58 -3.68 24.78
N ASN A 44 5.12 -2.65 25.47
CA ASN A 44 4.91 -2.67 26.91
C ASN A 44 3.68 -3.49 27.34
N VAL A 45 2.71 -3.69 26.44
CA VAL A 45 1.44 -4.40 26.71
C VAL A 45 1.49 -5.83 26.18
N LEU A 46 2.01 -6.02 24.96
CA LEU A 46 1.99 -7.30 24.22
C LEU A 46 3.34 -8.06 24.29
N GLY A 47 4.31 -7.53 25.01
CA GLY A 47 5.68 -8.07 25.07
C GLY A 47 6.61 -7.45 24.01
N PRO A 48 7.90 -7.83 23.95
CA PRO A 48 8.96 -7.12 23.21
C PRO A 48 8.87 -7.27 21.67
N ARG A 49 7.70 -7.18 21.10
CA ARG A 49 7.46 -7.18 19.65
C ARG A 49 7.32 -5.73 19.19
N SER A 50 8.40 -5.17 18.72
CA SER A 50 8.36 -3.93 17.93
C SER A 50 8.19 -4.28 16.46
N VAL A 51 7.50 -3.44 15.70
CA VAL A 51 7.51 -3.53 14.23
C VAL A 51 8.96 -3.39 13.75
N SER A 52 9.43 -4.34 12.96
CA SER A 52 10.82 -4.41 12.50
C SER A 52 11.17 -3.28 11.53
N GLU A 53 12.44 -2.87 11.50
CA GLU A 53 12.90 -1.76 10.65
C GLU A 53 12.65 -2.04 9.16
N HIS A 54 12.80 -3.27 8.69
CA HIS A 54 12.54 -3.57 7.28
C HIS A 54 11.06 -3.41 6.88
N VAL A 55 10.12 -3.65 7.82
CA VAL A 55 8.70 -3.33 7.59
C VAL A 55 8.47 -1.83 7.58
N LEU A 56 9.10 -1.08 8.49
CA LEU A 56 9.03 0.38 8.52
C LEU A 56 9.62 1.01 7.25
N GLU A 57 10.72 0.47 6.73
CA GLU A 57 11.31 0.88 5.46
C GLU A 57 10.35 0.61 4.28
N ALA A 58 9.75 -0.59 4.21
CA ALA A 58 8.75 -0.92 3.19
C ALA A 58 7.56 0.04 3.23
N MET A 59 7.05 0.37 4.43
CA MET A 59 5.99 1.36 4.61
C MET A 59 6.43 2.76 4.16
N GLY A 60 7.65 3.15 4.49
CA GLY A 60 8.24 4.44 4.10
C GLY A 60 8.54 4.58 2.61
N GLN A 61 8.67 3.47 1.89
CA GLN A 61 8.90 3.43 0.45
C GLN A 61 7.62 3.22 -0.37
N THR A 62 6.48 2.96 0.27
CA THR A 62 5.21 2.70 -0.42
C THR A 62 4.34 3.94 -0.39
N ASP A 63 3.99 4.47 -1.56
CA ASP A 63 3.21 5.69 -1.75
C ASP A 63 1.72 5.48 -1.46
N ARG A 64 1.36 5.47 -0.16
CA ARG A 64 0.00 5.18 0.31
C ARG A 64 -1.06 6.06 -0.35
N HIS A 65 -0.77 7.33 -0.63
CA HIS A 65 -1.70 8.26 -1.28
C HIS A 65 -2.13 7.80 -2.69
N ARG A 66 -1.32 6.99 -3.38
CA ARG A 66 -1.67 6.39 -4.67
C ARG A 66 -2.78 5.33 -4.56
N PHE A 67 -2.99 4.78 -3.37
CA PHE A 67 -4.01 3.78 -3.05
C PHE A 67 -5.29 4.37 -2.47
N VAL A 68 -5.36 5.70 -2.32
CA VAL A 68 -6.55 6.46 -1.85
C VAL A 68 -6.77 7.68 -2.74
N PRO A 69 -7.09 7.48 -4.03
CA PRO A 69 -7.16 8.56 -5.01
C PRO A 69 -8.16 9.63 -4.59
N GLY A 70 -7.86 10.89 -4.93
CA GLY A 70 -8.70 12.05 -4.61
C GLY A 70 -8.62 12.51 -3.16
N ARG A 71 -7.72 11.93 -2.34
CA ARG A 71 -7.47 12.40 -0.97
C ARG A 71 -6.19 13.23 -0.89
N SER A 72 -6.16 14.19 0.05
CA SER A 72 -4.94 14.93 0.35
C SER A 72 -3.90 14.04 1.03
N CYS A 73 -2.61 14.41 0.99
CA CYS A 73 -1.54 13.70 1.70
C CYS A 73 -1.88 13.53 3.19
N SER A 74 -2.35 14.58 3.84
CA SER A 74 -2.72 14.53 5.27
C SER A 74 -3.79 13.48 5.59
N VAL A 75 -4.78 13.30 4.69
CA VAL A 75 -5.82 12.26 4.85
C VAL A 75 -5.26 10.87 4.52
N ALA A 76 -4.49 10.75 3.44
CA ALA A 76 -3.95 9.45 3.01
C ALA A 76 -2.98 8.84 4.04
N TYR A 77 -2.22 9.67 4.74
CA TYR A 77 -1.20 9.26 5.70
C TYR A 77 -1.61 9.38 7.17
N MET A 78 -2.86 9.81 7.45
CA MET A 78 -3.38 9.79 8.82
C MET A 78 -3.38 8.38 9.39
N ASP A 79 -3.14 8.24 10.69
CA ASP A 79 -3.18 6.94 11.35
C ASP A 79 -4.61 6.51 11.67
N GLY A 80 -5.32 6.15 10.62
CA GLY A 80 -6.71 5.69 10.67
C GLY A 80 -7.11 5.02 9.35
N PRO A 81 -8.25 4.32 9.34
CA PRO A 81 -8.83 3.78 8.11
C PRO A 81 -9.38 4.93 7.25
N VAL A 82 -9.26 4.79 5.91
CA VAL A 82 -9.78 5.76 4.95
C VAL A 82 -10.67 5.04 3.93
N LEU A 83 -11.82 5.63 3.60
CA LEU A 83 -12.75 5.07 2.60
C LEU A 83 -12.09 5.00 1.21
N ILE A 84 -12.20 3.83 0.57
CA ILE A 84 -11.69 3.55 -0.78
C ILE A 84 -12.79 3.27 -1.82
N GLY A 85 -14.04 3.43 -1.44
CA GLY A 85 -15.20 3.09 -2.27
C GLY A 85 -15.81 1.74 -1.89
N GLN A 86 -16.96 1.41 -2.50
CA GLN A 86 -17.68 0.15 -2.29
C GLN A 86 -17.98 -0.18 -0.81
N GLY A 87 -18.05 0.85 0.06
CA GLY A 87 -18.21 0.67 1.50
C GLY A 87 -16.98 0.13 2.23
N GLN A 88 -15.84 0.00 1.54
CA GLN A 88 -14.59 -0.52 2.09
C GLN A 88 -13.60 0.58 2.46
N THR A 89 -12.63 0.22 3.28
CA THR A 89 -11.56 1.13 3.74
C THR A 89 -10.19 0.51 3.49
N ILE A 90 -9.20 1.35 3.23
CA ILE A 90 -7.80 1.00 3.44
C ILE A 90 -7.54 0.97 4.95
N SER A 91 -6.84 -0.06 5.43
CA SER A 91 -6.55 -0.24 6.86
C SER A 91 -5.68 0.89 7.42
N GLN A 92 -5.80 1.15 8.73
CA GLN A 92 -4.90 2.01 9.48
C GLN A 92 -3.44 1.62 9.24
N PRO A 93 -2.53 2.59 9.02
CA PRO A 93 -1.11 2.30 8.76
C PRO A 93 -0.45 1.41 9.81
N PHE A 94 -0.69 1.65 11.09
CA PHE A 94 -0.15 0.80 12.16
C PHE A 94 -0.61 -0.66 12.04
N ILE A 95 -1.89 -0.90 11.71
CA ILE A 95 -2.41 -2.27 11.53
C ILE A 95 -1.73 -2.96 10.33
N VAL A 96 -1.54 -2.25 9.21
CA VAL A 96 -0.81 -2.78 8.05
C VAL A 96 0.60 -3.20 8.45
N ALA A 97 1.34 -2.33 9.16
CA ALA A 97 2.69 -2.63 9.63
C ALA A 97 2.72 -3.82 10.59
N LEU A 98 1.82 -3.85 11.56
CA LEU A 98 1.72 -4.93 12.56
C LEU A 98 1.40 -6.28 11.90
N MET A 99 0.41 -6.34 11.01
CA MET A 99 0.06 -7.57 10.29
C MET A 99 1.21 -8.05 9.41
N THR A 100 1.90 -7.15 8.73
CA THR A 100 3.07 -7.45 7.90
C THR A 100 4.20 -8.06 8.74
N ASP A 101 4.49 -7.47 9.90
CA ASP A 101 5.54 -7.96 10.79
C ASP A 101 5.19 -9.32 11.42
N LEU A 102 3.93 -9.49 11.86
CA LEU A 102 3.44 -10.74 12.44
C LEU A 102 3.39 -11.90 11.42
N ALA A 103 3.22 -11.60 10.13
CA ALA A 103 3.31 -12.61 9.08
C ALA A 103 4.69 -13.24 9.00
N ALA A 104 5.74 -12.56 9.49
CA ALA A 104 7.12 -13.03 9.55
C ALA A 104 7.61 -13.62 8.22
N ALA A 105 7.10 -13.11 7.11
CA ALA A 105 7.39 -13.59 5.77
C ALA A 105 8.83 -13.27 5.38
N LYS A 106 9.47 -14.19 4.66
CA LYS A 106 10.85 -14.08 4.19
C LYS A 106 10.89 -13.67 2.73
N PHE A 107 12.02 -13.16 2.30
CA PHE A 107 12.23 -12.68 0.93
C PHE A 107 11.86 -13.72 -0.14
N ASP A 108 12.15 -15.00 0.07
CA ASP A 108 11.86 -16.07 -0.90
C ASP A 108 10.43 -16.62 -0.84
N ASP A 109 9.59 -16.10 0.06
CA ASP A 109 8.24 -16.60 0.24
C ASP A 109 7.29 -16.14 -0.86
N THR A 110 6.21 -16.90 -1.01
CA THR A 110 4.98 -16.50 -1.70
C THR A 110 3.90 -16.31 -0.65
N VAL A 111 3.33 -15.13 -0.59
CA VAL A 111 2.28 -14.77 0.39
C VAL A 111 0.93 -14.71 -0.30
N LEU A 112 -0.10 -15.24 0.36
CA LEU A 112 -1.50 -15.03 0.01
C LEU A 112 -2.11 -13.97 0.92
N GLU A 113 -2.66 -12.93 0.32
CA GLU A 113 -3.50 -11.93 0.97
C GLU A 113 -4.96 -12.19 0.61
N VAL A 114 -5.85 -12.14 1.60
CA VAL A 114 -7.29 -12.20 1.41
C VAL A 114 -7.90 -10.83 1.72
N GLY A 115 -8.56 -10.22 0.72
CA GLY A 115 -9.09 -8.87 0.78
C GLY A 115 -8.08 -7.83 0.25
N THR A 116 -7.88 -7.79 -1.07
CA THR A 116 -6.97 -6.84 -1.74
C THR A 116 -7.30 -5.39 -1.41
N GLY A 117 -8.60 -5.06 -1.36
CA GLY A 117 -9.07 -3.70 -1.13
C GLY A 117 -8.47 -2.70 -2.13
N SER A 118 -7.68 -1.76 -1.62
CA SER A 118 -6.97 -0.78 -2.45
C SER A 118 -5.69 -1.34 -3.10
N GLY A 119 -5.15 -2.47 -2.62
CA GLY A 119 -3.85 -3.01 -3.00
C GLY A 119 -2.67 -2.50 -2.17
N TYR A 120 -2.90 -1.66 -1.16
CA TYR A 120 -1.81 -1.07 -0.37
C TYR A 120 -1.04 -2.11 0.45
N GLN A 121 -1.73 -3.02 1.14
CA GLN A 121 -1.09 -4.10 1.90
C GLN A 121 -0.28 -5.02 0.96
N ALA A 122 -0.83 -5.36 -0.22
CA ALA A 122 -0.12 -6.11 -1.25
C ALA A 122 1.16 -5.39 -1.71
N ALA A 123 1.10 -4.06 -1.90
CA ALA A 123 2.24 -3.25 -2.29
C ALA A 123 3.35 -3.22 -1.21
N VAL A 124 2.98 -3.15 0.06
CA VAL A 124 3.94 -3.24 1.19
C VAL A 124 4.58 -4.62 1.23
N LEU A 125 3.79 -5.69 1.17
CA LEU A 125 4.28 -7.08 1.13
C LEU A 125 5.20 -7.33 -0.07
N ALA A 126 4.89 -6.77 -1.24
CA ALA A 126 5.66 -6.95 -2.46
C ALA A 126 7.12 -6.47 -2.36
N ARG A 127 7.41 -5.57 -1.41
CA ARG A 127 8.78 -5.11 -1.13
C ARG A 127 9.58 -6.07 -0.26
N LEU A 128 8.90 -7.01 0.40
CA LEU A 128 9.48 -7.88 1.43
C LEU A 128 9.59 -9.32 0.98
N VAL A 129 8.78 -9.74 -0.02
CA VAL A 129 8.68 -11.14 -0.43
C VAL A 129 8.87 -11.32 -1.94
N ARG A 130 9.17 -12.53 -2.36
CA ARG A 130 9.33 -12.87 -3.78
C ARG A 130 8.06 -12.68 -4.59
N LYS A 131 6.88 -13.03 -4.03
CA LYS A 131 5.60 -12.96 -4.72
C LYS A 131 4.44 -12.73 -3.77
N VAL A 132 3.50 -11.91 -4.17
CA VAL A 132 2.20 -11.73 -3.51
C VAL A 132 1.09 -12.22 -4.45
N CYS A 133 0.26 -13.12 -3.95
CA CYS A 133 -1.03 -13.45 -4.54
C CYS A 133 -2.11 -12.81 -3.66
N THR A 134 -3.00 -12.02 -4.25
CA THR A 134 -4.06 -11.37 -3.48
C THR A 134 -5.42 -11.61 -4.12
N VAL A 135 -6.45 -11.84 -3.30
CA VAL A 135 -7.80 -12.14 -3.76
C VAL A 135 -8.79 -11.11 -3.21
N GLU A 136 -9.69 -10.64 -4.08
CA GLU A 136 -10.73 -9.65 -3.75
C GLU A 136 -12.08 -10.12 -4.29
N ILE A 137 -13.08 -10.11 -3.41
CA ILE A 137 -14.44 -10.55 -3.76
C ILE A 137 -15.23 -9.46 -4.50
N ILE A 138 -14.83 -8.19 -4.35
CA ILE A 138 -15.51 -7.02 -4.97
C ILE A 138 -14.79 -6.67 -6.28
N PRO A 139 -15.35 -7.03 -7.47
CA PRO A 139 -14.64 -6.87 -8.74
C PRO A 139 -14.14 -5.44 -9.01
N PRO A 140 -14.92 -4.36 -8.79
CA PRO A 140 -14.43 -3.01 -9.01
C PRO A 140 -13.19 -2.63 -8.16
N LEU A 141 -13.06 -3.16 -6.94
CA LEU A 141 -11.87 -2.93 -6.10
C LEU A 141 -10.68 -3.72 -6.64
N ALA A 142 -10.87 -4.99 -6.99
CA ALA A 142 -9.82 -5.82 -7.57
C ALA A 142 -9.25 -5.20 -8.86
N GLU A 143 -10.10 -4.73 -9.75
CA GLU A 143 -9.71 -4.08 -11.01
C GLU A 143 -8.93 -2.78 -10.76
N ALA A 144 -9.40 -1.94 -9.83
CA ALA A 144 -8.72 -0.71 -9.45
C ALA A 144 -7.36 -1.00 -8.81
N ALA A 145 -7.29 -1.97 -7.89
CA ALA A 145 -6.04 -2.38 -7.25
C ALA A 145 -5.04 -2.95 -8.27
N ALA A 146 -5.49 -3.83 -9.18
CA ALA A 146 -4.64 -4.37 -10.24
C ALA A 146 -4.07 -3.26 -11.14
N SER A 147 -4.88 -2.25 -11.47
CA SER A 147 -4.45 -1.12 -12.28
C SER A 147 -3.37 -0.30 -11.59
N VAL A 148 -3.59 0.12 -10.35
CA VAL A 148 -2.63 0.95 -9.60
C VAL A 148 -1.33 0.20 -9.29
N LEU A 149 -1.41 -1.08 -8.92
CA LEU A 149 -0.23 -1.92 -8.68
C LEU A 149 0.63 -2.05 -9.95
N LYS A 150 0.01 -2.28 -11.10
CA LYS A 150 0.69 -2.33 -12.39
C LYS A 150 1.31 -0.99 -12.78
N GLU A 151 0.58 0.13 -12.60
CA GLU A 151 1.08 1.48 -12.88
C GLU A 151 2.33 1.80 -12.05
N LEU A 152 2.34 1.35 -10.77
CA LEU A 152 3.45 1.57 -9.84
C LEU A 152 4.58 0.54 -9.96
N GLY A 153 4.50 -0.41 -10.91
CA GLY A 153 5.56 -1.38 -11.20
C GLY A 153 5.68 -2.52 -10.19
N TYR A 154 4.61 -2.90 -9.50
CA TYR A 154 4.59 -4.07 -8.62
C TYR A 154 4.38 -5.37 -9.42
N ASP A 155 5.38 -5.76 -10.21
CA ASP A 155 5.29 -6.91 -11.14
C ASP A 155 5.21 -8.27 -10.42
N ASN A 156 5.56 -8.32 -9.13
CA ASN A 156 5.49 -9.52 -8.30
C ASN A 156 4.15 -9.68 -7.56
N VAL A 157 3.14 -8.84 -7.86
CA VAL A 157 1.78 -8.95 -7.30
C VAL A 157 0.82 -9.50 -8.35
N SER A 158 0.04 -10.51 -7.97
CA SER A 158 -1.03 -11.09 -8.80
C SER A 158 -2.37 -10.92 -8.10
N VAL A 159 -3.28 -10.16 -8.69
CA VAL A 159 -4.64 -9.93 -8.17
C VAL A 159 -5.60 -10.92 -8.83
N LYS A 160 -6.42 -11.61 -8.02
CA LYS A 160 -7.49 -12.51 -8.45
C LYS A 160 -8.83 -11.99 -7.95
N ILE A 161 -9.84 -11.94 -8.82
CA ILE A 161 -11.23 -11.74 -8.41
C ILE A 161 -11.79 -13.08 -7.95
N GLY A 162 -12.28 -13.16 -6.72
CA GLY A 162 -12.83 -14.41 -6.19
C GLY A 162 -13.11 -14.36 -4.69
N ASP A 163 -13.69 -15.44 -4.21
CA ASP A 163 -13.89 -15.67 -2.78
C ASP A 163 -12.60 -16.27 -2.19
N GLY A 164 -12.09 -15.66 -1.12
CA GLY A 164 -10.89 -16.13 -0.43
C GLY A 164 -11.03 -17.50 0.23
N TYR A 165 -12.26 -18.01 0.40
CA TYR A 165 -12.52 -19.37 0.86
C TYR A 165 -12.23 -20.44 -0.19
N GLU A 166 -12.20 -20.05 -1.46
CA GLU A 166 -11.93 -20.97 -2.57
C GLU A 166 -10.44 -21.06 -2.95
N GLY A 167 -9.60 -20.21 -2.39
CA GLY A 167 -8.14 -20.17 -2.65
C GLY A 167 -7.73 -19.32 -3.83
#